data_60a5a4f34d7351360e15baa689606e11
#
_entry.id   60a5a4f34d7351360e15baa689606e11
#
_cell.length_a   1.000
_cell.length_b   1.000
_cell.length_c   1.000
_cell.angle_alpha   90.00
_cell.angle_beta   90.00
_cell.angle_gamma   90.00
#
_symmetry.space_group_name_H-M   'P 1'
#
loop_
_entity.id
_entity.type
_entity.pdbx_description
1 polymer ?
#
loop_
_entity_poly.entity_id
_entity_poly.type
_entity_poly.pdbx_seq_one_letter_code
_entity_poly.pdbx_strand_id
1 'polypeptide(L)'
;MRGLKTLIAIGLGIALLASAAPATAQGAAFRHYVACGLSQKAKPSHRCQKPRDKGAFFRSNRADVSYTVCVKFPTKKNLCAPKQEADKGTLYVNKISSNIPGRHRVSWFVRGKRVGVFNFFVPKR
;
A
#
# COMPACT_ATOMS: atom_id res chain seq x y z
N MET A 1 14.19 2.82 49.86
CA MET A 1 13.87 2.69 49.20
C MET A 1 13.61 2.45 48.56
N ARG A 2 13.57 2.50 48.72
CA ARG A 2 13.07 2.31 47.92
C ARG A 2 12.87 2.31 46.93
N GLY A 3 13.00 2.67 47.14
CA GLY A 3 12.59 2.82 46.13
C GLY A 3 12.64 2.95 45.36
N LEU A 4 12.65 3.08 45.41
CA LEU A 4 12.44 3.25 44.44
C LEU A 4 12.36 3.36 43.63
N LYS A 5 12.42 3.57 43.96
CA LYS A 5 12.05 3.75 43.06
C LYS A 5 11.97 3.94 42.00
N THR A 6 12.02 4.04 42.51
CA THR A 6 11.75 4.25 41.33
C THR A 6 11.79 4.26 40.35
N LEU A 7 11.79 4.38 40.89
CA LEU A 7 11.57 4.41 39.74
C LEU A 7 11.45 4.42 38.84
N ILE A 8 11.38 4.61 39.17
CA ILE A 8 11.00 4.59 38.07
C ILE A 8 10.95 4.79 37.19
N ALA A 9 11.06 5.10 37.73
CA ALA A 9 10.74 5.23 36.68
C ALA A 9 10.95 5.33 35.79
N ILE A 10 10.97 5.47 36.28
CA ILE A 10 10.90 5.48 35.15
C ILE A 10 10.85 5.30 34.24
N GLY A 11 10.75 5.37 34.64
CA GLY A 11 10.39 5.20 33.65
C GLY A 11 10.22 5.27 32.95
N LEU A 12 9.92 5.62 33.29
CA LEU A 12 9.50 5.73 32.28
C LEU A 12 9.60 5.83 31.39
N GLY A 13 9.70 6.09 31.60
CA GLY A 13 9.44 6.21 30.63
C GLY A 13 9.70 6.01 29.75
N ILE A 14 9.84 6.06 30.13
CA ILE A 14 10.06 5.82 29.01
C ILE A 14 9.57 5.20 28.17
N ALA A 15 9.14 5.08 28.61
CA ALA A 15 8.68 4.35 27.63
C ALA A 15 8.02 4.88 26.58
N LEU A 16 7.90 5.46 26.92
CA LEU A 16 7.41 5.85 25.95
C LEU A 16 7.88 6.04 24.82
N LEU A 17 8.28 6.22 25.05
CA LEU A 17 8.69 6.56 24.03
C LEU A 17 8.89 5.83 23.07
N ALA A 18 9.22 5.42 23.01
CA ALA A 18 9.52 4.50 22.04
C ALA A 18 8.38 4.10 21.19
N SER A 19 7.29 4.47 21.52
CA SER A 19 6.10 4.06 20.84
C SER A 19 6.00 4.57 19.43
N ALA A 20 6.63 5.63 19.11
CA ALA A 20 6.49 6.20 17.78
C ALA A 20 7.10 5.29 16.72
N ALA A 21 8.25 4.75 16.99
CA ALA A 21 8.93 3.93 16.01
C ALA A 21 8.15 2.66 15.69
N PRO A 22 7.57 1.98 16.65
CA PRO A 22 6.81 0.79 16.35
C PRO A 22 5.66 1.02 15.40
N ALA A 23 5.05 2.18 15.46
CA ALA A 23 3.93 2.46 14.57
C ALA A 23 4.35 2.39 13.12
N THR A 24 5.54 2.85 12.80
CA THR A 24 6.05 2.80 11.45
C THR A 24 6.25 1.37 10.99
N ALA A 25 6.80 0.56 11.86
CA ALA A 25 7.01 -0.83 11.52
C ALA A 25 5.71 -1.56 11.29
N GLN A 26 4.68 -1.17 12.03
CA GLN A 26 3.38 -1.79 11.88
C GLN A 26 2.76 -1.50 10.53
N GLY A 27 3.10 -0.38 9.93
CA GLY A 27 2.62 -0.05 8.61
C GLY A 27 3.11 -1.00 7.56
N ALA A 28 4.11 -1.84 7.89
CA ALA A 28 4.65 -2.78 6.94
C ALA A 28 3.81 -4.05 6.79
N ALA A 29 2.63 -4.12 7.40
CA ALA A 29 1.76 -5.27 7.25
C ALA A 29 1.40 -5.51 5.79
N PHE A 30 1.24 -4.46 5.01
CA PHE A 30 0.91 -4.57 3.60
C PHE A 30 1.84 -3.67 2.80
N ARG A 31 2.27 -4.19 1.65
CA ARG A 31 3.02 -3.39 0.70
C ARG A 31 2.16 -3.17 -0.52
N HIS A 32 2.11 -1.95 -1.00
CA HIS A 32 1.27 -1.59 -2.15
C HIS A 32 1.95 -0.49 -2.96
N TYR A 33 1.88 -0.62 -4.26
CA TYR A 33 2.42 0.41 -5.16
C TYR A 33 1.95 0.14 -6.58
N VAL A 34 2.17 1.11 -7.46
CA VAL A 34 1.95 0.96 -8.89
C VAL A 34 3.30 1.03 -9.58
N ALA A 35 3.48 0.20 -10.59
CA ALA A 35 4.67 0.23 -11.42
C ALA A 35 4.26 0.27 -12.89
N CYS A 36 5.16 0.75 -13.73
CA CYS A 36 4.91 0.85 -15.16
C CYS A 36 5.33 -0.43 -15.86
N GLY A 37 4.69 -1.52 -15.48
CA GLY A 37 4.97 -2.85 -16.00
C GLY A 37 4.36 -3.88 -15.09
N LEU A 38 4.38 -5.14 -15.52
CA LEU A 38 3.74 -6.22 -14.78
C LEU A 38 4.73 -7.17 -14.14
N SER A 39 6.02 -6.96 -14.38
CA SER A 39 7.06 -7.81 -13.83
C SER A 39 7.21 -7.58 -12.33
N GLN A 40 7.46 -8.63 -11.58
CA GLN A 40 7.70 -8.52 -10.15
C GLN A 40 8.95 -7.68 -9.84
N LYS A 41 9.79 -7.46 -10.83
CA LYS A 41 10.98 -6.62 -10.69
C LYS A 41 10.70 -5.16 -11.02
N ALA A 42 9.50 -4.84 -11.49
CA ALA A 42 9.14 -3.47 -11.80
C ALA A 42 9.14 -2.62 -10.54
N LYS A 43 9.71 -1.43 -10.63
CA LYS A 43 9.82 -0.55 -9.49
C LYS A 43 8.65 0.41 -9.40
N PRO A 44 8.28 0.83 -8.19
CA PRO A 44 7.22 1.81 -8.04
C PRO A 44 7.47 3.05 -8.88
N SER A 45 6.42 3.56 -9.50
CA SER A 45 6.51 4.78 -10.29
C SER A 45 5.21 5.54 -10.25
N HIS A 46 5.30 6.86 -10.11
CA HIS A 46 4.13 7.74 -10.11
C HIS A 46 3.84 8.30 -11.50
N ARG A 47 4.60 7.88 -12.50
CA ARG A 47 4.42 8.38 -13.85
C ARG A 47 4.66 7.25 -14.83
N CYS A 48 3.65 6.94 -15.64
CA CYS A 48 3.73 5.85 -16.60
C CYS A 48 3.34 6.33 -17.99
N GLN A 49 4.24 6.09 -18.95
CA GLN A 49 4.04 6.47 -20.34
C GLN A 49 3.00 5.59 -21.00
N LYS A 50 2.33 6.13 -22.02
CA LYS A 50 1.54 5.33 -22.92
C LYS A 50 2.49 4.56 -23.85
N PRO A 51 2.11 3.44 -24.36
CA PRO A 51 0.91 2.62 -24.11
C PRO A 51 1.18 1.52 -23.10
N ARG A 52 2.09 1.73 -22.18
CA ARG A 52 2.49 0.71 -21.23
C ARG A 52 1.36 0.26 -20.33
N ASP A 53 1.31 -1.05 -20.10
CA ASP A 53 0.47 -1.59 -19.02
C ASP A 53 1.08 -1.20 -17.68
N LYS A 54 0.22 -0.91 -16.74
CA LYS A 54 0.62 -0.58 -15.38
C LYS A 54 0.18 -1.72 -14.49
N GLY A 55 0.89 -1.95 -13.41
CA GLY A 55 0.54 -2.98 -12.45
C GLY A 55 0.27 -2.36 -11.10
N ALA A 56 -0.83 -2.79 -10.49
CA ALA A 56 -1.11 -2.46 -9.10
C ALA A 56 -0.64 -3.65 -8.27
N PHE A 57 0.39 -3.46 -7.48
CA PHE A 57 1.05 -4.52 -6.73
C PHE A 57 0.62 -4.53 -5.28
N PHE A 58 0.47 -5.74 -4.74
CA PHE A 58 0.07 -5.92 -3.37
C PHE A 58 0.76 -7.13 -2.77
N ARG A 59 1.22 -6.97 -1.54
CA ARG A 59 1.85 -8.06 -0.81
C ARG A 59 1.42 -7.96 0.65
N SER A 60 0.96 -9.08 1.20
CA SER A 60 0.57 -9.15 2.59
C SER A 60 1.65 -9.81 3.42
N ASN A 61 1.91 -9.27 4.58
CA ASN A 61 2.79 -9.86 5.57
C ASN A 61 1.99 -10.74 6.54
N ARG A 62 0.69 -10.87 6.31
CA ARG A 62 -0.21 -11.66 7.14
C ARG A 62 -0.85 -12.76 6.33
N ALA A 63 -1.21 -13.85 7.02
CA ALA A 63 -1.94 -14.94 6.40
C ALA A 63 -3.43 -14.61 6.33
N ASP A 64 -4.14 -15.32 5.48
CA ASP A 64 -5.60 -15.26 5.38
C ASP A 64 -6.14 -13.86 5.11
N VAL A 65 -5.51 -13.19 4.16
CA VAL A 65 -5.93 -11.84 3.77
C VAL A 65 -6.61 -11.89 2.41
N SER A 66 -7.78 -11.26 2.32
CA SER A 66 -8.44 -11.00 1.05
C SER A 66 -8.37 -9.51 0.81
N TYR A 67 -8.13 -9.13 -0.44
CA TYR A 67 -8.02 -7.72 -0.76
C TYR A 67 -8.74 -7.38 -2.06
N THR A 68 -9.08 -6.10 -2.19
CA THR A 68 -9.69 -5.54 -3.39
C THR A 68 -8.88 -4.33 -3.81
N VAL A 69 -8.66 -4.19 -5.11
CA VAL A 69 -7.99 -3.02 -5.64
C VAL A 69 -8.94 -2.26 -6.55
N CYS A 70 -8.98 -0.94 -6.38
CA CYS A 70 -9.85 -0.06 -7.15
C CYS A 70 -9.03 1.04 -7.77
N VAL A 71 -9.40 1.45 -8.98
CA VAL A 71 -8.75 2.54 -9.68
C VAL A 71 -9.76 3.62 -9.97
N LYS A 72 -9.44 4.84 -9.58
CA LYS A 72 -10.22 6.00 -9.96
C LYS A 72 -9.49 6.70 -11.11
N PHE A 73 -10.17 6.79 -12.24
CA PHE A 73 -9.59 7.36 -13.46
C PHE A 73 -9.73 8.88 -13.47
N PRO A 74 -8.97 9.56 -14.34
CA PRO A 74 -9.13 11.02 -14.47
C PRO A 74 -10.55 11.45 -14.82
N THR A 75 -11.32 10.57 -15.45
CA THR A 75 -12.71 10.81 -15.81
C THR A 75 -13.66 10.72 -14.61
N LYS A 76 -13.13 10.45 -13.42
CA LYS A 76 -13.87 10.23 -12.18
C LYS A 76 -14.56 8.87 -12.11
N LYS A 77 -14.44 8.06 -13.15
CA LYS A 77 -14.94 6.70 -13.12
C LYS A 77 -14.12 5.86 -12.15
N ASN A 78 -14.76 4.99 -11.41
CA ASN A 78 -14.11 4.12 -10.45
C ASN A 78 -14.35 2.67 -10.85
N LEU A 79 -13.30 1.87 -10.88
CA LEU A 79 -13.38 0.48 -11.29
C LEU A 79 -12.62 -0.38 -10.30
N CYS A 80 -13.28 -1.43 -9.78
CA CYS A 80 -12.66 -2.32 -8.81
C CYS A 80 -12.54 -3.71 -9.39
N ALA A 81 -11.41 -4.36 -9.13
CA ALA A 81 -11.23 -5.76 -9.48
C ALA A 81 -11.98 -6.63 -8.47
N PRO A 82 -12.30 -7.87 -8.85
CA PRO A 82 -12.90 -8.81 -7.89
C PRO A 82 -11.98 -9.03 -6.70
N LYS A 83 -12.58 -9.37 -5.56
CA LYS A 83 -11.82 -9.66 -4.35
C LYS A 83 -10.88 -10.85 -4.61
N GLN A 84 -9.66 -10.73 -4.11
CA GLN A 84 -8.63 -11.73 -4.30
C GLN A 84 -8.07 -12.18 -2.96
N GLU A 85 -7.65 -13.45 -2.92
CA GLU A 85 -6.99 -14.01 -1.76
C GLU A 85 -5.50 -13.77 -1.90
N ALA A 86 -4.85 -13.40 -0.82
CA ALA A 86 -3.41 -13.11 -0.83
C ALA A 86 -2.69 -14.03 0.15
N ASP A 87 -1.81 -14.86 -0.38
CA ASP A 87 -0.94 -15.68 0.45
C ASP A 87 0.13 -14.79 1.08
N LYS A 88 0.49 -15.12 2.30
CA LYS A 88 1.50 -14.37 3.01
C LYS A 88 2.82 -14.36 2.23
N GLY A 89 3.37 -13.17 2.02
CA GLY A 89 4.67 -13.03 1.38
C GLY A 89 4.69 -13.08 -0.13
N THR A 90 3.55 -13.33 -0.76
CA THR A 90 3.47 -13.40 -2.23
C THR A 90 3.10 -12.03 -2.78
N LEU A 91 3.81 -11.63 -3.83
CA LEU A 91 3.53 -10.35 -4.50
C LEU A 91 2.54 -10.60 -5.63
N TYR A 92 1.41 -9.93 -5.55
CA TYR A 92 0.35 -10.02 -6.56
C TYR A 92 0.32 -8.76 -7.39
N VAL A 93 -0.15 -8.89 -8.63
CA VAL A 93 -0.27 -7.75 -9.52
C VAL A 93 -1.62 -7.78 -10.22
N ASN A 94 -2.28 -6.62 -10.24
CA ASN A 94 -3.48 -6.42 -11.05
C ASN A 94 -3.13 -5.45 -12.16
N LYS A 95 -3.45 -5.85 -13.39
CA LYS A 95 -3.14 -5.05 -14.56
C LYS A 95 -4.09 -3.86 -14.68
N ILE A 96 -3.52 -2.70 -14.99
CA ILE A 96 -4.28 -1.50 -15.27
C ILE A 96 -3.96 -1.08 -16.70
N SER A 97 -4.95 -1.22 -17.59
CA SER A 97 -4.78 -0.89 -19.01
C SER A 97 -5.46 0.45 -19.29
N SER A 98 -4.84 1.53 -18.86
CA SER A 98 -5.38 2.86 -19.07
C SER A 98 -4.35 3.74 -19.75
N ASN A 99 -4.77 4.39 -20.84
CA ASN A 99 -3.97 5.39 -21.52
C ASN A 99 -4.60 6.76 -21.43
N ILE A 100 -5.54 6.95 -20.50
CA ILE A 100 -6.22 8.22 -20.31
C ILE A 100 -5.22 9.18 -19.66
N PRO A 101 -4.94 10.33 -20.29
CA PRO A 101 -4.03 11.29 -19.67
C PRO A 101 -4.58 11.82 -18.36
N GLY A 102 -3.72 11.98 -17.38
CA GLY A 102 -4.10 12.54 -16.11
C GLY A 102 -3.77 11.64 -14.93
N ARG A 103 -4.24 12.07 -13.78
CA ARG A 103 -3.96 11.37 -12.53
C ARG A 103 -4.93 10.23 -12.29
N HIS A 104 -4.37 9.09 -11.94
CA HIS A 104 -5.12 7.92 -11.52
C HIS A 104 -4.84 7.69 -10.04
N ARG A 105 -5.87 7.30 -9.30
CA ARG A 105 -5.71 6.94 -7.89
C ARG A 105 -6.01 5.46 -7.73
N VAL A 106 -5.06 4.72 -7.21
CA VAL A 106 -5.24 3.30 -6.92
C VAL A 106 -5.37 3.13 -5.42
N SER A 107 -6.38 2.38 -5.01
CA SER A 107 -6.65 2.12 -3.60
C SER A 107 -6.76 0.63 -3.36
N TRP A 108 -6.20 0.17 -2.25
CA TRP A 108 -6.29 -1.23 -1.83
C TRP A 108 -7.11 -1.31 -0.56
N PHE A 109 -7.99 -2.29 -0.50
CA PHE A 109 -8.89 -2.50 0.63
C PHE A 109 -8.74 -3.90 1.19
N VAL A 110 -8.71 -4.01 2.50
CA VAL A 110 -8.72 -5.28 3.21
C VAL A 110 -9.87 -5.23 4.18
N ARG A 111 -10.79 -6.17 4.06
CA ARG A 111 -11.99 -6.22 4.89
C ARG A 111 -12.78 -4.91 4.85
N GLY A 112 -12.86 -4.34 3.66
CA GLY A 112 -13.61 -3.11 3.47
C GLY A 112 -12.91 -1.84 3.93
N LYS A 113 -11.73 -1.96 4.51
CA LYS A 113 -10.94 -0.81 4.95
C LYS A 113 -9.84 -0.50 3.96
N ARG A 114 -9.68 0.75 3.62
CA ARG A 114 -8.58 1.15 2.74
C ARG A 114 -7.26 1.07 3.49
N VAL A 115 -6.37 0.24 2.98
CA VAL A 115 -5.05 0.03 3.60
C VAL A 115 -3.93 0.72 2.84
N GLY A 116 -4.21 1.21 1.65
CA GLY A 116 -3.20 1.93 0.90
C GLY A 116 -3.76 2.69 -0.27
N VAL A 117 -3.02 3.70 -0.70
CA VAL A 117 -3.34 4.54 -1.85
C VAL A 117 -2.04 4.81 -2.58
N PHE A 118 -2.10 4.81 -3.91
CA PHE A 118 -0.95 5.17 -4.72
C PHE A 118 -1.45 5.87 -5.97
N ASN A 119 -0.93 7.06 -6.24
CA ASN A 119 -1.34 7.83 -7.41
C ASN A 119 -0.30 7.69 -8.50
N PHE A 120 -0.76 7.56 -9.73
CA PHE A 120 0.15 7.62 -10.86
C PHE A 120 -0.44 8.52 -11.94
N PHE A 121 0.44 9.04 -12.77
CA PHE A 121 0.09 10.02 -13.79
C PHE A 121 0.44 9.46 -15.17
N VAL A 122 -0.51 9.59 -16.10
CA VAL A 122 -0.28 9.26 -17.49
C VAL A 122 -0.16 10.57 -18.24
N PRO A 123 1.00 10.87 -18.88
CA PRO A 123 1.15 12.10 -19.62
C PRO A 123 0.35 12.06 -20.92
N LYS A 124 0.12 13.21 -21.48
CA LYS A 124 -0.60 13.29 -22.75
C LYS A 124 0.17 12.63 -23.88
N ARG A 125 1.49 12.58 -23.77
CA ARG A 125 2.34 11.95 -24.77
C ARG A 125 3.39 11.08 -24.15
#